data_00e82d889705c1afd3ce72d833f61b0d
#
_entry.id   00e82d889705c1afd3ce72d833f61b0d
#
_cell.length_a   1.000
_cell.length_b   1.000
_cell.length_c   1.000
_cell.angle_alpha   90.00
_cell.angle_beta   90.00
_cell.angle_gamma   90.00
#
_symmetry.space_group_name_H-M   'P 1'
#
loop_
_entity.id
_entity.type
_entity.pdbx_description
1 polymer ?
#
loop_
_entity_poly.entity_id
_entity_poly.type
_entity_poly.pdbx_seq_one_letter_code
_entity_poly.pdbx_strand_id
1 'polypeptide(L)'
;MRNIYAVLFNLTPSAFFSIRQPHSFQSAISYPLPPPSTLKGLLANAMQQYTKVNPIKALTEVESKILMCSARSDGPITLSLCTLRLRVFDKSEWKRDALPRQFAFGCKVTCAAVSSDKDYLEVLSKALNNSILYLGDSESLVTVSEVEIVLADQIQARTGEIVEINTYSPFDLFKRINGEAIIYWVFEETRTQRKQRQYIFPLKMSGKILYPTLITGELKEKSTILQAMDMRMLNNLAF
;
A
#
# COMPACT_ATOMS: atom_id res chain seq x y z
N MET A 1 -2.62 -24.34 13.92
CA MET A 1 -2.40 -23.08 13.16
C MET A 1 -3.76 -22.54 12.75
N ARG A 2 -3.98 -21.23 12.87
CA ARG A 2 -5.19 -20.61 12.33
C ARG A 2 -5.05 -20.49 10.82
N ASN A 3 -6.13 -20.72 10.09
CA ASN A 3 -6.15 -20.43 8.66
C ASN A 3 -6.05 -18.90 8.46
N ILE A 4 -5.16 -18.50 7.59
CA ILE A 4 -4.98 -17.11 7.20
C ILE A 4 -5.44 -16.98 5.74
N TYR A 5 -6.23 -15.98 5.47
CA TYR A 5 -6.77 -15.71 4.14
C TYR A 5 -6.26 -14.36 3.64
N ALA A 6 -6.15 -14.21 2.35
CA ALA A 6 -5.86 -12.94 1.71
C ALA A 6 -6.96 -12.63 0.69
N VAL A 7 -7.43 -11.39 0.66
CA VAL A 7 -8.13 -10.86 -0.50
C VAL A 7 -7.10 -10.19 -1.39
N LEU A 8 -6.97 -10.70 -2.61
CA LEU A 8 -6.16 -10.14 -3.68
C LEU A 8 -7.06 -9.28 -4.57
N PHE A 9 -6.57 -8.15 -5.00
CA PHE A 9 -7.29 -7.25 -5.90
C PHE A 9 -6.33 -6.35 -6.66
N ASN A 10 -6.73 -5.93 -7.83
CA ASN A 10 -5.96 -5.02 -8.65
C ASN A 10 -6.55 -3.62 -8.61
N LEU A 11 -5.68 -2.63 -8.49
CA LEU A 11 -6.00 -1.22 -8.62
C LEU A 11 -5.40 -0.69 -9.93
N THR A 12 -6.28 -0.21 -10.81
CA THR A 12 -5.86 0.46 -12.04
C THR A 12 -6.23 1.93 -11.93
N PRO A 13 -5.26 2.84 -11.77
CA PRO A 13 -5.52 4.28 -11.78
C PRO A 13 -6.10 4.72 -13.13
N SER A 14 -7.12 5.57 -13.13
CA SER A 14 -7.73 6.08 -14.36
C SER A 14 -6.77 6.96 -15.16
N ALA A 15 -5.83 7.64 -14.47
CA ALA A 15 -4.79 8.44 -15.11
C ALA A 15 -3.50 8.42 -14.26
N PHE A 16 -3.57 8.95 -13.05
CA PHE A 16 -2.45 9.09 -12.14
C PHE A 16 -2.93 8.99 -10.69
N PHE A 17 -1.98 8.89 -9.76
CA PHE A 17 -2.28 9.04 -8.33
C PHE A 17 -1.17 9.82 -7.62
N SER A 18 -1.49 10.37 -6.46
CA SER A 18 -0.54 11.07 -5.61
C SER A 18 -0.81 10.75 -4.14
N ILE A 19 0.11 10.01 -3.55
CA ILE A 19 0.04 9.60 -2.14
C ILE A 19 1.19 10.29 -1.42
N ARG A 20 0.88 11.38 -0.73
CA ARG A 20 1.89 12.26 -0.13
C ARG A 20 2.71 11.54 0.93
N GLN A 21 4.04 11.66 0.82
CA GLN A 21 4.97 11.21 1.84
C GLN A 21 4.93 12.15 3.06
N PRO A 22 5.01 11.62 4.30
CA PRO A 22 4.82 12.41 5.52
C PRO A 22 5.87 13.50 5.74
N HIS A 23 7.08 13.29 5.27
CA HIS A 23 8.20 14.23 5.45
C HIS A 23 8.41 15.21 4.29
N SER A 24 7.49 15.24 3.32
CA SER A 24 7.58 16.21 2.23
C SER A 24 7.15 17.60 2.70
N PHE A 25 8.12 18.51 2.78
CA PHE A 25 7.89 19.92 3.14
C PHE A 25 7.94 20.78 1.88
N GLN A 26 7.03 21.74 1.76
CA GLN A 26 6.88 22.63 0.58
C GLN A 26 6.73 21.94 -0.78
N SER A 27 6.58 20.62 -0.78
CA SER A 27 6.30 19.82 -1.96
C SER A 27 5.48 18.62 -1.55
N ALA A 28 4.64 18.11 -2.45
CA ALA A 28 3.89 16.88 -2.21
C ALA A 28 4.54 15.74 -3.01
N ILE A 29 5.60 15.15 -2.46
CA ILE A 29 6.26 13.99 -3.05
C ILE A 29 5.38 12.77 -2.85
N SER A 30 5.20 11.96 -3.91
CA SER A 30 4.34 10.80 -3.91
C SER A 30 5.10 9.51 -3.59
N TYR A 31 4.43 8.58 -2.93
CA TYR A 31 4.83 7.18 -2.98
C TYR A 31 4.54 6.60 -4.37
N PRO A 32 5.39 5.69 -4.86
CA PRO A 32 5.13 4.97 -6.12
C PRO A 32 4.08 3.86 -5.99
N LEU A 33 3.89 3.33 -4.80
CA LEU A 33 2.89 2.31 -4.47
C LEU A 33 2.11 2.74 -3.23
N PRO A 34 0.85 2.31 -3.08
CA PRO A 34 0.08 2.62 -1.88
C PRO A 34 0.66 1.92 -0.66
N PRO A 35 1.13 2.67 0.37
CA PRO A 35 1.60 2.10 1.62
C PRO A 35 0.46 1.44 2.41
N PRO A 36 0.76 0.60 3.43
CA PRO A 36 -0.24 -0.12 4.21
C PRO A 36 -1.37 0.75 4.75
N SER A 37 -1.05 1.93 5.29
CA SER A 37 -2.07 2.86 5.79
C SER A 37 -3.02 3.37 4.70
N THR A 38 -2.50 3.66 3.51
CA THR A 38 -3.34 4.09 2.38
C THR A 38 -4.26 2.96 1.92
N LEU A 39 -3.76 1.71 1.86
CA LEU A 39 -4.60 0.56 1.54
C LEU A 39 -5.68 0.34 2.60
N LYS A 40 -5.35 0.37 3.90
CA LYS A 40 -6.35 0.27 4.98
C LYS A 40 -7.41 1.37 4.87
N GLY A 41 -7.01 2.60 4.56
CA GLY A 41 -7.94 3.71 4.32
C GLY A 41 -8.86 3.48 3.12
N LEU A 42 -8.33 2.94 2.01
CA LEU A 42 -9.11 2.58 0.83
C LEU A 42 -10.12 1.47 1.13
N LEU A 43 -9.69 0.42 1.86
CA LEU A 43 -10.57 -0.67 2.30
C LEU A 43 -11.69 -0.17 3.23
N ALA A 44 -11.35 0.73 4.16
CA ALA A 44 -12.34 1.34 5.05
C ALA A 44 -13.35 2.20 4.29
N ASN A 45 -12.92 2.91 3.26
CA ASN A 45 -13.81 3.68 2.39
C ASN A 45 -14.75 2.75 1.60
N ALA A 46 -14.25 1.64 1.05
CA ALA A 46 -15.07 0.62 0.42
C ALA A 46 -16.13 0.06 1.38
N MET A 47 -15.72 -0.34 2.58
CA MET A 47 -16.62 -0.86 3.62
C MET A 47 -17.67 0.17 4.01
N GLN A 48 -17.28 1.43 4.22
CA GLN A 48 -18.20 2.52 4.55
C GLN A 48 -19.26 2.71 3.46
N GLN A 49 -18.84 2.74 2.19
CA GLN A 49 -19.78 2.91 1.07
C GLN A 49 -20.76 1.75 0.95
N TYR A 50 -20.28 0.52 1.15
CA TYR A 50 -21.08 -0.69 0.99
C TYR A 50 -22.04 -0.93 2.17
N THR A 51 -21.51 -0.82 3.40
CA THR A 51 -22.28 -1.13 4.62
C THR A 51 -23.04 0.08 5.20
N LYS A 52 -22.78 1.31 4.67
CA LYS A 52 -23.36 2.57 5.15
C LYS A 52 -23.06 2.88 6.63
N VAL A 53 -21.99 2.32 7.17
CA VAL A 53 -21.54 2.61 8.54
C VAL A 53 -20.77 3.93 8.60
N ASN A 54 -20.58 4.45 9.83
CA ASN A 54 -19.78 5.65 10.05
C ASN A 54 -18.32 5.42 9.62
N PRO A 55 -17.65 6.40 8.96
CA PRO A 55 -16.27 6.27 8.47
C PRO A 55 -15.27 5.85 9.56
N ILE A 56 -15.41 6.39 10.78
CA ILE A 56 -14.54 6.05 11.91
C ILE A 56 -14.71 4.58 12.30
N LYS A 57 -15.96 4.09 12.32
CA LYS A 57 -16.26 2.69 12.63
C LYS A 57 -15.69 1.76 11.56
N ALA A 58 -15.89 2.07 10.28
CA ALA A 58 -15.34 1.30 9.17
C ALA A 58 -13.81 1.19 9.26
N LEU A 59 -13.13 2.31 9.54
CA LEU A 59 -11.68 2.33 9.70
C LEU A 59 -11.21 1.50 10.90
N THR A 60 -11.89 1.63 12.06
CA THR A 60 -11.56 0.83 13.26
C THR A 60 -11.70 -0.67 12.99
N GLU A 61 -12.74 -1.03 12.25
CA GLU A 61 -13.01 -2.43 11.90
C GLU A 61 -11.93 -2.98 10.96
N VAL A 62 -11.57 -2.24 9.92
CA VAL A 62 -10.45 -2.62 9.03
C VAL A 62 -9.15 -2.75 9.80
N GLU A 63 -8.80 -1.79 10.65
CA GLU A 63 -7.57 -1.84 11.45
C GLU A 63 -7.53 -3.03 12.43
N SER A 64 -8.68 -3.45 12.95
CA SER A 64 -8.77 -4.60 13.86
C SER A 64 -8.80 -5.96 13.16
N LYS A 65 -9.36 -6.02 11.93
CA LYS A 65 -9.58 -7.27 11.19
C LYS A 65 -8.49 -7.57 10.17
N ILE A 66 -7.89 -6.52 9.58
CA ILE A 66 -6.83 -6.67 8.59
C ILE A 66 -5.46 -6.65 9.27
N LEU A 67 -4.83 -7.81 9.29
CA LEU A 67 -3.53 -8.05 9.91
C LEU A 67 -2.40 -7.32 9.18
N MET A 68 -2.42 -7.36 7.85
CA MET A 68 -1.48 -6.63 7.01
C MET A 68 -2.06 -6.32 5.64
N CYS A 69 -1.51 -5.27 5.02
CA CYS A 69 -1.73 -4.96 3.60
C CYS A 69 -0.38 -4.88 2.90
N SER A 70 -0.35 -5.32 1.66
CA SER A 70 0.84 -5.18 0.80
C SER A 70 0.43 -4.90 -0.64
N ALA A 71 1.40 -4.38 -1.41
CA ALA A 71 1.21 -4.13 -2.83
C ALA A 71 2.50 -4.32 -3.61
N ARG A 72 2.35 -4.61 -4.90
CA ARG A 72 3.43 -4.60 -5.89
C ARG A 72 2.93 -3.95 -7.18
N SER A 73 3.85 -3.46 -7.98
CA SER A 73 3.53 -3.00 -9.33
C SER A 73 3.63 -4.16 -10.31
N ASP A 74 2.69 -4.26 -11.24
CA ASP A 74 2.74 -5.23 -12.33
C ASP A 74 3.51 -4.68 -13.56
N GLY A 75 3.95 -3.44 -13.51
CA GLY A 75 4.68 -2.80 -14.59
C GLY A 75 5.40 -1.52 -14.14
N PRO A 76 6.00 -0.79 -15.07
CA PRO A 76 6.74 0.41 -14.75
C PRO A 76 5.83 1.52 -14.22
N ILE A 77 6.37 2.32 -13.29
CA ILE A 77 5.74 3.51 -12.72
C ILE A 77 6.59 4.72 -13.08
N THR A 78 5.99 5.74 -13.68
CA THR A 78 6.66 7.01 -13.95
C THR A 78 6.31 8.03 -12.89
N LEU A 79 7.33 8.68 -12.31
CA LEU A 79 7.13 9.79 -11.38
C LEU A 79 7.32 11.11 -12.11
N SER A 80 6.32 11.98 -12.05
CA SER A 80 6.37 13.31 -12.66
C SER A 80 6.04 14.39 -11.64
N LEU A 81 6.82 15.46 -11.63
CA LEU A 81 6.59 16.62 -10.79
C LEU A 81 5.85 17.70 -11.58
N CYS A 82 4.70 18.11 -11.07
CA CYS A 82 3.90 19.21 -11.60
C CYS A 82 3.83 20.34 -10.57
N THR A 83 3.88 21.59 -11.04
CA THR A 83 3.63 22.72 -10.17
C THR A 83 2.16 23.12 -10.27
N LEU A 84 1.42 22.91 -9.20
CA LEU A 84 0.03 23.35 -9.09
C LEU A 84 0.03 24.83 -8.71
N ARG A 85 -0.59 25.66 -9.53
CA ARG A 85 -0.81 27.07 -9.23
C ARG A 85 -2.17 27.20 -8.54
N LEU A 86 -2.14 27.54 -7.28
CA LEU A 86 -3.32 27.76 -6.48
C LEU A 86 -3.65 29.23 -6.40
N ARG A 87 -4.93 29.56 -6.43
CA ARG A 87 -5.43 30.87 -6.03
C ARG A 87 -6.10 30.71 -4.66
N VAL A 88 -5.54 31.34 -3.67
CA VAL A 88 -6.08 31.28 -2.30
C VAL A 88 -6.60 32.68 -1.94
N PHE A 89 -7.83 32.74 -1.47
CA PHE A 89 -8.40 33.95 -0.91
C PHE A 89 -8.03 34.03 0.57
N ASP A 90 -7.15 34.97 0.92
CA ASP A 90 -6.68 35.14 2.29
C ASP A 90 -6.73 36.65 2.65
N LYS A 91 -7.30 36.95 3.79
CA LYS A 91 -7.43 38.32 4.34
C LYS A 91 -7.96 39.35 3.31
N SER A 92 -9.04 38.98 2.61
CA SER A 92 -9.69 39.78 1.56
C SER A 92 -8.89 40.03 0.29
N GLU A 93 -7.81 39.31 0.08
CA GLU A 93 -7.00 39.38 -1.12
C GLU A 93 -6.79 38.02 -1.79
N TRP A 94 -6.73 38.01 -3.14
CA TRP A 94 -6.36 36.85 -3.90
C TRP A 94 -4.85 36.69 -3.94
N LYS A 95 -4.33 35.66 -3.25
CA LYS A 95 -2.93 35.28 -3.30
C LYS A 95 -2.70 34.18 -4.32
N ARG A 96 -1.54 34.21 -4.96
CA ARG A 96 -1.07 33.12 -5.81
C ARG A 96 -0.09 32.29 -5.00
N ASP A 97 -0.34 30.99 -4.96
CA ASP A 97 0.56 30.01 -4.36
C ASP A 97 0.94 28.96 -5.42
N ALA A 98 2.09 28.35 -5.26
CA ALA A 98 2.58 27.30 -6.14
C ALA A 98 3.07 26.12 -5.30
N LEU A 99 2.38 25.00 -5.41
CA LEU A 99 2.74 23.76 -4.74
C LEU A 99 3.31 22.77 -5.76
N PRO A 100 4.61 22.44 -5.69
CA PRO A 100 5.15 21.30 -6.42
C PRO A 100 4.50 19.99 -5.92
N ARG A 101 3.87 19.26 -6.82
CA ARG A 101 3.24 17.99 -6.50
C ARG A 101 3.72 16.90 -7.45
N GLN A 102 4.14 15.79 -6.87
CA GLN A 102 4.54 14.63 -7.65
C GLN A 102 3.33 13.69 -7.84
N PHE A 103 3.19 13.23 -9.07
CA PHE A 103 2.21 12.25 -9.48
C PHE A 103 2.91 10.98 -9.95
N ALA A 104 2.31 9.86 -9.63
CA ALA A 104 2.70 8.55 -10.12
C ALA A 104 1.76 8.14 -11.25
N PHE A 105 2.34 7.79 -12.38
CA PHE A 105 1.67 7.25 -13.56
C PHE A 105 2.12 5.81 -13.71
N GLY A 106 1.23 4.87 -13.76
CA GLY A 106 1.64 3.48 -13.82
C GLY A 106 0.56 2.56 -14.30
N CYS A 107 0.98 1.31 -14.39
CA CYS A 107 0.12 0.20 -14.70
C CYS A 107 -0.74 -0.20 -13.49
N LYS A 108 -1.34 -1.35 -13.61
CA LYS A 108 -2.03 -2.06 -12.57
C LYS A 108 -1.13 -2.29 -11.34
N VAL A 109 -1.67 -2.08 -10.16
CA VAL A 109 -1.04 -2.39 -8.87
C VAL A 109 -1.78 -3.56 -8.26
N THR A 110 -1.11 -4.68 -8.06
CA THR A 110 -1.67 -5.84 -7.36
C THR A 110 -1.54 -5.63 -5.87
N CYS A 111 -2.66 -5.72 -5.15
CA CYS A 111 -2.77 -5.50 -3.71
C CYS A 111 -3.23 -6.75 -3.00
N ALA A 112 -2.80 -6.89 -1.75
CA ALA A 112 -3.27 -7.94 -0.85
C ALA A 112 -3.67 -7.34 0.50
N ALA A 113 -4.79 -7.81 1.06
CA ALA A 113 -5.16 -7.57 2.44
C ALA A 113 -5.41 -8.91 3.14
N VAL A 114 -4.72 -9.12 4.25
CA VAL A 114 -4.65 -10.40 4.96
C VAL A 114 -5.49 -10.36 6.23
N SER A 115 -6.27 -11.41 6.48
CA SER A 115 -7.08 -11.58 7.68
C SER A 115 -7.21 -13.05 8.09
N SER A 116 -7.47 -13.29 9.36
CA SER A 116 -7.91 -14.60 9.85
C SER A 116 -9.43 -14.79 9.78
N ASP A 117 -10.17 -13.73 9.43
CA ASP A 117 -11.63 -13.70 9.35
C ASP A 117 -12.06 -13.76 7.89
N LYS A 118 -12.39 -14.97 7.41
CA LYS A 118 -12.80 -15.21 6.03
C LYS A 118 -14.11 -14.51 5.68
N ASP A 119 -15.07 -14.54 6.60
CA ASP A 119 -16.39 -13.96 6.38
C ASP A 119 -16.28 -12.44 6.21
N TYR A 120 -15.39 -11.81 6.99
CA TYR A 120 -15.09 -10.40 6.82
C TYR A 120 -14.48 -10.10 5.44
N LEU A 121 -13.56 -10.93 4.95
CA LEU A 121 -12.98 -10.77 3.61
C LEU A 121 -14.03 -10.96 2.50
N GLU A 122 -15.03 -11.82 2.69
CA GLU A 122 -16.12 -11.98 1.72
C GLU A 122 -16.98 -10.71 1.63
N VAL A 123 -17.27 -10.07 2.76
CA VAL A 123 -17.96 -8.76 2.76
C VAL A 123 -17.08 -7.69 2.11
N LEU A 124 -15.80 -7.66 2.44
CA LEU A 124 -14.82 -6.72 1.90
C LEU A 124 -14.67 -6.86 0.37
N SER A 125 -14.65 -8.09 -0.14
CA SER A 125 -14.60 -8.38 -1.58
C SER A 125 -15.82 -7.79 -2.30
N LYS A 126 -17.01 -7.96 -1.73
CA LYS A 126 -18.24 -7.34 -2.27
C LYS A 126 -18.17 -5.82 -2.21
N ALA A 127 -17.64 -5.27 -1.11
CA ALA A 127 -17.47 -3.82 -0.95
C ALA A 127 -16.53 -3.24 -2.01
N LEU A 128 -15.39 -3.89 -2.26
CA LEU A 128 -14.42 -3.49 -3.29
C LEU A 128 -15.04 -3.45 -4.68
N ASN A 129 -15.86 -4.44 -5.04
CA ASN A 129 -16.49 -4.52 -6.35
C ASN A 129 -17.66 -3.53 -6.54
N ASN A 130 -18.21 -2.97 -5.46
CA ASN A 130 -19.40 -2.12 -5.50
C ASN A 130 -19.16 -0.68 -5.02
N SER A 131 -17.91 -0.24 -4.92
CA SER A 131 -17.57 1.09 -4.41
C SER A 131 -16.79 1.91 -5.42
N ILE A 132 -16.97 3.23 -5.36
CA ILE A 132 -16.14 4.18 -6.11
C ILE A 132 -14.93 4.55 -5.22
N LEU A 133 -13.74 4.25 -5.69
CA LEU A 133 -12.54 4.35 -4.89
C LEU A 133 -11.52 5.34 -5.48
N TYR A 134 -10.75 5.94 -4.59
CA TYR A 134 -9.69 6.90 -4.89
C TYR A 134 -8.39 6.46 -4.22
N LEU A 135 -7.26 6.72 -4.88
CA LEU A 135 -5.95 6.33 -4.39
C LEU A 135 -5.12 7.55 -4.01
N GLY A 136 -5.11 7.85 -2.72
CA GLY A 136 -4.34 8.95 -2.14
C GLY A 136 -5.11 10.26 -2.08
N ASP A 137 -5.49 10.83 -3.19
CA ASP A 137 -6.28 12.06 -3.25
C ASP A 137 -7.64 11.85 -3.94
N SER A 138 -8.50 12.88 -3.86
CA SER A 138 -9.86 12.84 -4.41
C SER A 138 -9.91 12.89 -5.94
N GLU A 139 -8.80 13.17 -6.61
CA GLU A 139 -8.72 13.26 -8.07
C GLU A 139 -8.22 11.94 -8.69
N SER A 140 -7.66 11.06 -7.86
CA SER A 140 -7.03 9.81 -8.28
C SER A 140 -8.01 8.64 -8.25
N LEU A 141 -8.99 8.66 -9.15
CA LEU A 141 -9.97 7.58 -9.30
C LEU A 141 -9.28 6.29 -9.71
N VAL A 142 -9.66 5.18 -9.10
CA VAL A 142 -9.15 3.85 -9.43
C VAL A 142 -10.26 2.86 -9.72
N THR A 143 -9.99 1.98 -10.68
CA THR A 143 -10.83 0.81 -10.95
C THR A 143 -10.28 -0.38 -10.19
N VAL A 144 -11.16 -1.09 -9.50
CA VAL A 144 -10.86 -2.36 -8.86
C VAL A 144 -11.23 -3.50 -9.80
N SER A 145 -10.37 -4.50 -9.90
CA SER A 145 -10.63 -5.70 -10.70
C SER A 145 -9.96 -6.93 -10.06
N GLU A 146 -10.34 -8.11 -10.56
CA GLU A 146 -9.74 -9.39 -10.17
C GLU A 146 -9.72 -9.56 -8.63
N VAL A 147 -10.88 -9.35 -7.99
CA VAL A 147 -11.01 -9.51 -6.55
C VAL A 147 -11.21 -10.98 -6.21
N GLU A 148 -10.23 -11.58 -5.56
CA GLU A 148 -10.21 -13.01 -5.23
C GLU A 148 -9.81 -13.23 -3.76
N ILE A 149 -10.45 -14.20 -3.10
CA ILE A 149 -10.08 -14.62 -1.75
C ILE A 149 -9.37 -15.96 -1.83
N VAL A 150 -8.16 -15.99 -1.34
CA VAL A 150 -7.31 -17.19 -1.34
C VAL A 150 -6.87 -17.55 0.07
N LEU A 151 -6.60 -18.83 0.30
CA LEU A 151 -5.88 -19.28 1.49
C LEU A 151 -4.41 -18.88 1.32
N ALA A 152 -3.85 -18.21 2.31
CA ALA A 152 -2.45 -17.83 2.29
C ALA A 152 -1.58 -18.92 2.94
N ASP A 153 -0.59 -19.39 2.23
CA ASP A 153 0.40 -20.31 2.78
C ASP A 153 1.29 -19.59 3.78
N GLN A 154 1.46 -20.21 4.95
CA GLN A 154 2.29 -19.70 6.03
C GLN A 154 3.63 -20.43 6.06
N ILE A 155 4.66 -19.83 5.52
CA ILE A 155 6.01 -20.39 5.46
C ILE A 155 6.83 -19.79 6.59
N GLN A 156 7.27 -20.63 7.53
CA GLN A 156 8.13 -20.20 8.64
C GLN A 156 9.57 -20.12 8.15
N ALA A 157 10.12 -18.92 8.09
CA ALA A 157 11.51 -18.68 7.73
C ALA A 157 12.37 -18.45 8.98
N ARG A 158 13.59 -19.00 8.98
CA ARG A 158 14.52 -18.98 10.11
C ARG A 158 15.43 -17.75 10.05
N THR A 159 16.00 -17.40 11.19
CA THR A 159 17.09 -16.41 11.25
C THR A 159 18.25 -16.83 10.34
N GLY A 160 18.74 -15.91 9.52
CA GLY A 160 19.80 -16.15 8.55
C GLY A 160 19.34 -16.79 7.24
N GLU A 161 18.07 -17.16 7.13
CA GLU A 161 17.52 -17.69 5.88
C GLU A 161 17.41 -16.59 4.81
N ILE A 162 17.73 -16.94 3.57
CA ILE A 162 17.60 -16.04 2.43
C ILE A 162 16.20 -16.21 1.85
N VAL A 163 15.42 -15.15 1.85
CA VAL A 163 14.06 -15.14 1.33
C VAL A 163 13.96 -14.21 0.13
N GLU A 164 13.09 -14.59 -0.80
CA GLU A 164 12.75 -13.79 -1.97
C GLU A 164 11.45 -13.06 -1.73
N ILE A 165 11.40 -11.77 -2.02
CA ILE A 165 10.21 -10.94 -1.89
C ILE A 165 9.98 -10.11 -3.17
N ASN A 166 8.72 -9.98 -3.54
CA ASN A 166 8.25 -9.19 -4.68
C ASN A 166 7.23 -8.11 -4.29
N THR A 167 6.93 -8.00 -3.00
CA THR A 167 6.11 -6.92 -2.43
C THR A 167 6.95 -6.07 -1.50
N TYR A 168 6.47 -4.88 -1.15
CA TYR A 168 7.18 -4.11 -0.14
C TYR A 168 7.10 -4.79 1.24
N SER A 169 8.18 -4.70 1.99
CA SER A 169 8.36 -5.38 3.29
C SER A 169 9.12 -4.51 4.28
N PRO A 170 8.92 -4.69 5.59
CA PRO A 170 9.66 -3.95 6.61
C PRO A 170 11.18 -4.16 6.49
N PHE A 171 11.95 -3.06 6.47
CA PHE A 171 13.41 -3.09 6.32
C PHE A 171 14.14 -3.74 7.50
N ASP A 172 13.64 -3.52 8.70
CA ASP A 172 14.24 -4.00 9.96
C ASP A 172 14.21 -5.53 10.12
N LEU A 173 13.45 -6.25 9.29
CA LEU A 173 13.43 -7.72 9.25
C LEU A 173 14.67 -8.31 8.56
N PHE A 174 15.43 -7.50 7.82
CA PHE A 174 16.57 -7.95 7.05
C PHE A 174 17.89 -7.54 7.67
N LYS A 175 18.86 -8.46 7.65
CA LYS A 175 20.27 -8.22 7.99
C LYS A 175 21.04 -7.72 6.76
N ARG A 176 20.74 -8.31 5.61
CA ARG A 176 21.33 -7.94 4.31
C ARG A 176 20.26 -8.06 3.24
N ILE A 177 20.38 -7.23 2.22
CA ILE A 177 19.50 -7.23 1.04
C ILE A 177 20.39 -7.30 -0.18
N ASN A 178 19.97 -8.11 -1.14
CA ASN A 178 20.58 -8.22 -2.45
C ASN A 178 19.51 -7.92 -3.52
N GLY A 179 19.88 -7.10 -4.48
CA GLY A 179 18.99 -6.57 -5.51
C GLY A 179 18.79 -5.06 -5.40
N GLU A 180 18.09 -4.49 -6.36
CA GLU A 180 17.81 -3.05 -6.39
C GLU A 180 16.44 -2.77 -5.76
N ALA A 181 16.41 -1.90 -4.78
CA ALA A 181 15.19 -1.51 -4.06
C ALA A 181 15.28 -0.06 -3.58
N ILE A 182 14.15 0.51 -3.25
CA ILE A 182 14.04 1.86 -2.68
C ILE A 182 13.46 1.74 -1.27
N ILE A 183 14.03 2.48 -0.33
CA ILE A 183 13.55 2.50 1.06
C ILE A 183 12.71 3.75 1.27
N TYR A 184 11.50 3.55 1.81
CA TYR A 184 10.61 4.63 2.21
C TYR A 184 10.22 4.51 3.68
N TRP A 185 10.03 5.66 4.33
CA TRP A 185 9.33 5.73 5.60
C TRP A 185 7.83 5.72 5.33
N VAL A 186 7.12 4.75 5.88
CA VAL A 186 5.67 4.60 5.71
C VAL A 186 4.96 4.51 7.06
N PHE A 187 3.67 4.83 7.06
CA PHE A 187 2.78 4.53 8.17
C PHE A 187 2.11 3.17 7.92
N GLU A 188 2.08 2.32 8.93
CA GLU A 188 1.37 1.04 8.89
C GLU A 188 -0.12 1.21 9.22
N GLU A 189 -0.45 2.25 9.97
CA GLU A 189 -1.80 2.56 10.46
C GLU A 189 -2.22 3.98 10.10
N THR A 190 -3.53 4.20 10.02
CA THR A 190 -4.13 5.47 9.63
C THR A 190 -4.41 6.40 10.81
N ARG A 191 -4.44 5.87 12.05
CA ARG A 191 -4.83 6.59 13.26
C ARG A 191 -3.69 7.18 14.08
N THR A 192 -4.06 7.82 15.19
CA THR A 192 -3.31 8.74 16.04
C THR A 192 -1.98 8.25 16.64
N GLN A 193 -1.73 6.96 16.69
CA GLN A 193 -0.42 6.41 17.04
C GLN A 193 0.36 6.01 15.78
N ARG A 194 0.50 6.94 14.86
CA ARG A 194 1.18 6.73 13.58
C ARG A 194 2.66 6.40 13.79
N LYS A 195 2.94 5.13 14.03
CA LYS A 195 4.30 4.64 14.05
C LYS A 195 4.81 4.56 12.61
N GLN A 196 5.88 5.28 12.34
CA GLN A 196 6.59 5.18 11.07
C GLN A 196 7.57 4.02 11.13
N ARG A 197 7.67 3.31 10.02
CA ARG A 197 8.63 2.23 9.84
C ARG A 197 9.24 2.31 8.44
N GLN A 198 10.50 1.93 8.31
CA GLN A 198 11.13 1.82 7.01
C GLN A 198 10.66 0.56 6.30
N TYR A 199 10.31 0.71 5.04
CA TYR A 199 9.93 -0.37 4.15
C TYR A 199 10.79 -0.37 2.91
N ILE A 200 11.14 -1.56 2.46
CA ILE A 200 11.81 -1.81 1.19
C ILE A 200 10.76 -2.00 0.14
N PHE A 201 10.85 -1.22 -0.92
CA PHE A 201 10.04 -1.38 -2.12
C PHE A 201 10.92 -2.00 -3.20
N PRO A 202 10.57 -3.21 -3.69
CA PRO A 202 11.34 -3.87 -4.76
C PRO A 202 11.11 -3.16 -6.09
N LEU A 203 11.75 -2.01 -6.23
CA LEU A 203 11.66 -1.11 -7.38
C LEU A 203 13.05 -0.62 -7.75
N LYS A 204 13.39 -0.72 -9.02
CA LYS A 204 14.60 -0.17 -9.61
C LYS A 204 14.31 1.16 -10.29
N MET A 205 15.07 2.17 -9.96
CA MET A 205 14.95 3.48 -10.61
C MET A 205 15.86 3.57 -11.85
N SER A 206 15.28 3.94 -12.99
CA SER A 206 16.01 4.29 -14.21
C SER A 206 15.45 5.60 -14.74
N GLY A 207 16.19 6.69 -14.54
CA GLY A 207 15.71 8.04 -14.82
C GLY A 207 14.49 8.40 -13.93
N LYS A 208 13.36 8.64 -14.56
CA LYS A 208 12.08 8.94 -13.88
C LYS A 208 11.15 7.72 -13.79
N ILE A 209 11.60 6.57 -14.24
CA ILE A 209 10.81 5.34 -14.31
C ILE A 209 11.28 4.39 -13.25
N LEU A 210 10.34 3.81 -12.53
CA LEU A 210 10.53 2.76 -11.55
C LEU A 210 10.04 1.44 -12.14
N TYR A 211 10.91 0.46 -12.20
CA TYR A 211 10.59 -0.89 -12.68
C TYR A 211 10.43 -1.82 -11.49
N PRO A 212 9.40 -2.69 -11.49
CA PRO A 212 9.31 -3.74 -10.47
C PRO A 212 10.53 -4.67 -10.57
N THR A 213 11.04 -5.07 -9.41
CA THR A 213 12.18 -5.97 -9.28
C THR A 213 11.84 -7.09 -8.30
N LEU A 214 12.70 -8.09 -8.30
CA LEU A 214 12.74 -9.13 -7.30
C LEU A 214 13.97 -8.90 -6.42
N ILE A 215 13.80 -8.95 -5.13
CA ILE A 215 14.91 -8.82 -4.19
C ILE A 215 14.99 -10.06 -3.31
N THR A 216 16.20 -10.37 -2.87
CA THR A 216 16.45 -11.39 -1.85
C THR A 216 17.01 -10.74 -0.60
N GLY A 217 16.67 -11.28 0.55
CA GLY A 217 17.16 -10.75 1.82
C GLY A 217 17.47 -11.84 2.83
N GLU A 218 18.59 -11.70 3.55
CA GLU A 218 18.93 -12.53 4.71
C GLU A 218 18.16 -12.02 5.92
N LEU A 219 17.34 -12.87 6.54
CA LEU A 219 16.50 -12.51 7.68
C LEU A 219 17.34 -12.29 8.94
N LYS A 220 17.03 -11.22 9.65
CA LYS A 220 17.62 -10.87 10.95
C LYS A 220 17.05 -11.71 12.09
N GLU A 221 15.77 -12.05 12.00
CA GLU A 221 15.04 -12.83 13.00
C GLU A 221 14.07 -13.81 12.33
N LYS A 222 13.52 -14.74 13.11
CA LYS A 222 12.48 -15.65 12.64
C LYS A 222 11.27 -14.85 12.19
N SER A 223 10.80 -15.11 10.99
CA SER A 223 9.70 -14.39 10.37
C SER A 223 8.74 -15.34 9.65
N THR A 224 7.54 -14.88 9.39
CA THR A 224 6.55 -15.62 8.60
C THR A 224 6.42 -14.99 7.22
N ILE A 225 6.60 -15.79 6.19
CA ILE A 225 6.27 -15.42 4.82
C ILE A 225 4.83 -15.86 4.58
N LEU A 226 3.98 -14.92 4.21
CA LEU A 226 2.64 -15.20 3.74
C LEU A 226 2.67 -15.21 2.21
N GLN A 227 2.47 -16.36 1.64
CA GLN A 227 2.36 -16.51 0.19
C GLN A 227 0.90 -16.63 -0.20
N ALA A 228 0.43 -15.67 -0.98
CA ALA A 228 -0.90 -15.64 -1.56
C ALA A 228 -0.75 -15.58 -3.08
N MET A 229 -1.01 -16.70 -3.75
CA MET A 229 -0.66 -16.89 -5.16
C MET A 229 0.82 -16.58 -5.41
N ASP A 230 1.11 -15.57 -6.23
CA ASP A 230 2.46 -15.14 -6.58
C ASP A 230 2.97 -13.96 -5.74
N MET A 231 2.17 -13.44 -4.80
CA MET A 231 2.59 -12.41 -3.85
C MET A 231 3.27 -13.04 -2.63
N ARG A 232 4.49 -12.61 -2.37
CA ARG A 232 5.27 -13.00 -1.18
C ARG A 232 5.40 -11.82 -0.24
N MET A 233 4.72 -11.91 0.88
CA MET A 233 4.63 -10.87 1.91
C MET A 233 5.38 -11.32 3.16
N LEU A 234 6.29 -10.52 3.68
CA LEU A 234 7.05 -10.83 4.87
C LEU A 234 6.48 -10.10 6.09
N ASN A 235 6.30 -10.84 7.17
CA ASN A 235 5.88 -10.29 8.45
C ASN A 235 6.51 -11.08 9.61
N ASN A 236 6.65 -10.44 10.77
CA ASN A 236 7.04 -11.09 12.02
C ASN A 236 5.87 -11.26 13.00
N LEU A 237 4.64 -11.20 12.51
CA LEU A 237 3.46 -11.51 13.34
C LEU A 237 3.52 -12.98 13.78
N ALA A 238 3.37 -13.22 15.06
CA ALA A 238 3.08 -14.55 15.59
C ALA A 238 1.59 -14.81 15.40
N PHE A 239 1.24 -15.75 14.53
CA PHE A 239 -0.13 -16.19 14.29
C PHE A 239 -0.50 -17.41 15.17
#